data_eb239fe65489567bd992428ca247cfa9
#
_entry.id   eb239fe65489567bd992428ca247cfa9
#
_cell.length_a   1.000
_cell.length_b   1.000
_cell.length_c   1.000
_cell.angle_alpha   90.00
_cell.angle_beta   90.00
_cell.angle_gamma   90.00
#
_symmetry.space_group_name_H-M   'P 1'
#
loop_
_entity.id
_entity.type
_entity.pdbx_description
1 polymer ?
#
loop_
_entity_poly.entity_id
_entity_poly.type
_entity_poly.pdbx_seq_one_letter_code
_entity_poly.pdbx_strand_id
1 'polypeptide(L)'
;MRSIGRMLLRTAAAFDRWVRDPVDPRPLGWFRCWLGALTLVNLLLLWPDMPMWLADDGVLPPMLHQPPLPGPSLTVYTFSADTAAIGLIRGLGVVGGLGMCLGILPRCAAACVWLSITSYSWRNPLILHSGDALLRIATFFLIFARTDAVLSLPRWLRRRRSLVAGASEPPAPVPAWPQRILQLQLCILYLATGVWKSTGPAWQDGSAVGIVLQMGEFQRFSIPDILLTPVASRVLTWSTLAFELGFPLLVWPRRLRLPVLCVGLAFHAGLEWMLNVQLFQWTITAFYLLFLQPASGRSAIAPPQHQRPVDGGADRSVAAAGSAAAKPAPVRASSSTAA
;
A
#
# COMPACT_ATOMS: atom_id res chain seq x y z
N MET A 1 29.27 -28.09 2.73
CA MET A 1 29.37 -26.62 2.63
C MET A 1 28.89 -26.05 1.28
N ARG A 2 29.24 -26.61 0.11
CA ARG A 2 28.83 -26.08 -1.23
C ARG A 2 27.31 -26.11 -1.51
N SER A 3 26.54 -27.03 -0.91
CA SER A 3 25.07 -27.11 -1.10
C SER A 3 24.31 -26.04 -0.33
N ILE A 4 24.74 -25.73 0.90
CA ILE A 4 24.16 -24.68 1.76
C ILE A 4 24.38 -23.30 1.12
N GLY A 5 25.61 -23.03 0.63
CA GLY A 5 25.92 -21.79 -0.08
C GLY A 5 25.04 -21.57 -1.32
N ARG A 6 24.80 -22.62 -2.13
CA ARG A 6 23.90 -22.55 -3.29
C ARG A 6 22.44 -22.34 -2.89
N MET A 7 22.00 -22.94 -1.77
CA MET A 7 20.64 -22.72 -1.26
C MET A 7 20.46 -21.28 -0.80
N LEU A 8 21.40 -20.73 -0.03
CA LEU A 8 21.36 -19.34 0.42
C LEU A 8 21.34 -18.35 -0.74
N LEU A 9 22.19 -18.55 -1.77
CA LEU A 9 22.20 -17.71 -2.97
C LEU A 9 20.88 -17.77 -3.74
N ARG A 10 20.26 -18.94 -3.84
CA ARG A 10 18.94 -19.09 -4.50
C ARG A 10 17.85 -18.40 -3.71
N THR A 11 17.86 -18.49 -2.39
CA THR A 11 16.90 -17.82 -1.51
C THR A 11 17.05 -16.30 -1.58
N ALA A 12 18.29 -15.80 -1.53
CA ALA A 12 18.58 -14.37 -1.68
C ALA A 12 18.12 -13.83 -3.05
N ALA A 13 18.41 -14.55 -4.14
CA ALA A 13 17.96 -14.18 -5.47
C ALA A 13 16.42 -14.25 -5.62
N ALA A 14 15.76 -15.20 -4.96
CA ALA A 14 14.31 -15.28 -4.95
C ALA A 14 13.69 -14.11 -4.17
N PHE A 15 14.28 -13.74 -3.04
CA PHE A 15 13.87 -12.57 -2.26
C PHE A 15 14.07 -11.27 -3.03
N ASP A 16 15.24 -11.09 -3.66
CA ASP A 16 15.53 -9.91 -4.50
C ASP A 16 14.49 -9.75 -5.61
N ARG A 17 14.17 -10.83 -6.34
CA ARG A 17 13.09 -10.83 -7.34
C ARG A 17 11.75 -10.49 -6.72
N TRP A 18 11.38 -11.10 -5.61
CA TRP A 18 10.10 -10.83 -4.93
C TRP A 18 9.92 -9.37 -4.55
N VAL A 19 11.01 -8.69 -4.18
CA VAL A 19 11.02 -7.25 -3.83
C VAL A 19 11.00 -6.36 -5.06
N ARG A 20 11.72 -6.72 -6.13
CA ARG A 20 11.97 -5.84 -7.28
C ARG A 20 11.05 -6.08 -8.47
N ASP A 21 10.57 -7.31 -8.66
CA ASP A 21 9.73 -7.63 -9.82
C ASP A 21 8.51 -6.73 -9.88
N PRO A 22 8.22 -6.12 -11.04
CA PRO A 22 7.10 -5.21 -11.19
C PRO A 22 5.76 -5.89 -10.88
N VAL A 23 4.86 -5.13 -10.25
CA VAL A 23 3.51 -5.59 -9.88
C VAL A 23 2.42 -4.73 -10.49
N ASP A 24 1.19 -5.25 -10.47
CA ASP A 24 0.01 -4.49 -10.86
C ASP A 24 -0.16 -3.27 -9.93
N PRO A 25 -0.33 -2.06 -10.48
CA PRO A 25 -0.46 -0.84 -9.68
C PRO A 25 -1.80 -0.68 -8.97
N ARG A 26 -2.83 -1.46 -9.32
CA ARG A 26 -4.20 -1.29 -8.82
C ARG A 26 -4.33 -1.44 -7.31
N PRO A 27 -3.76 -2.48 -6.66
CA PRO A 27 -3.85 -2.61 -5.21
C PRO A 27 -3.30 -1.40 -4.47
N LEU A 28 -2.15 -0.90 -4.91
CA LEU A 28 -1.50 0.25 -4.30
C LEU A 28 -2.26 1.56 -4.57
N GLY A 29 -2.89 1.69 -5.75
CA GLY A 29 -3.74 2.83 -6.08
C GLY A 29 -5.02 2.87 -5.24
N TRP A 30 -5.72 1.75 -5.06
CA TRP A 30 -6.86 1.62 -4.16
C TRP A 30 -6.48 1.91 -2.71
N PHE A 31 -5.38 1.35 -2.25
CA PHE A 31 -4.84 1.59 -0.91
C PHE A 31 -4.60 3.08 -0.65
N ARG A 32 -3.94 3.77 -1.57
CA ARG A 32 -3.72 5.22 -1.49
C ARG A 32 -5.03 6.00 -1.35
N CYS A 33 -6.02 5.72 -2.23
CA CYS A 33 -7.31 6.40 -2.18
C CYS A 33 -8.01 6.18 -0.84
N TRP A 34 -8.00 4.96 -0.34
CA TRP A 34 -8.60 4.61 0.95
C TRP A 34 -7.94 5.35 2.10
N LEU A 35 -6.60 5.37 2.15
CA LEU A 35 -5.87 6.11 3.18
C LEU A 35 -6.13 7.62 3.09
N GLY A 36 -6.23 8.18 1.89
CA GLY A 36 -6.61 9.58 1.70
C GLY A 36 -7.99 9.88 2.30
N ALA A 37 -8.98 9.03 2.02
CA ALA A 37 -10.32 9.16 2.58
C ALA A 37 -10.32 9.02 4.11
N LEU A 38 -9.61 8.03 4.65
CA LEU A 38 -9.48 7.86 6.10
C LEU A 38 -8.82 9.07 6.77
N THR A 39 -7.79 9.65 6.14
CA THR A 39 -7.16 10.89 6.63
C THR A 39 -8.17 12.03 6.72
N LEU A 40 -9.00 12.21 5.69
CA LEU A 40 -10.03 13.26 5.70
C LEU A 40 -11.07 13.02 6.78
N VAL A 41 -11.54 11.79 6.95
CA VAL A 41 -12.48 11.43 8.01
C VAL A 41 -11.86 11.66 9.38
N ASN A 42 -10.61 11.21 9.61
CA ASN A 42 -9.89 11.39 10.87
C ASN A 42 -9.76 12.88 11.23
N LEU A 43 -9.37 13.71 10.26
CA LEU A 43 -9.27 15.15 10.47
C LEU A 43 -10.63 15.81 10.72
N LEU A 44 -11.69 15.37 10.04
CA LEU A 44 -13.04 15.90 10.29
C LEU A 44 -13.52 15.56 11.69
N LEU A 45 -13.28 14.35 12.17
CA LEU A 45 -13.63 13.93 13.53
C LEU A 45 -12.85 14.70 14.60
N LEU A 46 -11.57 14.93 14.37
CA LEU A 46 -10.71 15.65 15.30
C LEU A 46 -10.85 17.19 15.19
N TRP A 47 -11.45 17.70 14.12
CA TRP A 47 -11.48 19.13 13.78
C TRP A 47 -11.99 20.07 14.87
N PRO A 48 -13.13 19.79 15.53
CA PRO A 48 -13.66 20.68 16.56
C PRO A 48 -12.73 20.79 17.78
N ASP A 49 -12.08 19.69 18.14
CA ASP A 49 -11.34 19.54 19.38
C ASP A 49 -9.83 19.79 19.22
N MET A 50 -9.34 19.97 17.99
CA MET A 50 -7.91 20.19 17.74
C MET A 50 -7.30 21.34 18.55
N PRO A 51 -7.94 22.52 18.69
CA PRO A 51 -7.38 23.59 19.51
C PRO A 51 -7.24 23.17 20.98
N MET A 52 -8.27 22.53 21.54
CA MET A 52 -8.25 22.04 22.92
C MET A 52 -7.12 21.04 23.18
N TRP A 53 -6.83 20.15 22.20
CA TRP A 53 -5.82 19.12 22.37
C TRP A 53 -4.40 19.55 22.00
N LEU A 54 -4.23 20.53 21.12
CA LEU A 54 -2.93 20.85 20.50
C LEU A 54 -2.39 22.24 20.86
N ALA A 55 -3.24 23.20 21.22
CA ALA A 55 -2.80 24.55 21.55
C ALA A 55 -1.95 24.61 22.84
N ASP A 56 -1.16 25.64 22.97
CA ASP A 56 -0.28 25.84 24.13
C ASP A 56 -1.07 26.12 25.43
N ASP A 57 -2.27 26.70 25.30
CA ASP A 57 -3.25 26.91 26.37
C ASP A 57 -4.29 25.78 26.48
N GLY A 58 -4.09 24.69 25.76
CA GLY A 58 -4.98 23.52 25.74
C GLY A 58 -4.75 22.55 26.91
N VAL A 59 -5.32 21.35 26.79
CA VAL A 59 -5.29 20.29 27.83
C VAL A 59 -3.87 19.84 28.19
N LEU A 60 -2.93 19.88 27.27
CA LEU A 60 -1.53 19.50 27.51
C LEU A 60 -0.60 20.69 27.25
N PRO A 61 -0.35 21.57 28.28
CA PRO A 61 0.58 22.66 28.16
C PRO A 61 2.02 22.19 27.81
N PRO A 62 2.84 23.03 27.16
CA PRO A 62 4.18 22.65 26.71
C PRO A 62 5.08 22.14 27.84
N MET A 63 4.94 22.70 29.06
CA MET A 63 5.74 22.31 30.23
C MET A 63 5.44 20.87 30.71
N LEU A 64 4.27 20.33 30.40
CA LEU A 64 3.89 18.93 30.71
C LEU A 64 4.09 17.99 29.54
N HIS A 65 4.50 18.51 28.40
CA HIS A 65 4.73 17.71 27.20
C HIS A 65 5.98 16.84 27.38
N GLN A 66 5.79 15.54 27.41
CA GLN A 66 6.86 14.56 27.34
C GLN A 66 6.85 13.93 25.95
N PRO A 67 7.93 14.07 25.16
CA PRO A 67 7.99 13.42 23.86
C PRO A 67 7.85 11.90 24.04
N PRO A 68 7.12 11.21 23.17
CA PRO A 68 6.87 9.76 23.29
C PRO A 68 8.14 8.90 23.13
N LEU A 69 9.20 9.50 22.62
CA LEU A 69 10.52 8.85 22.47
C LEU A 69 11.63 9.85 22.85
N PRO A 70 12.75 9.38 23.46
CA PRO A 70 13.92 10.20 23.67
C PRO A 70 14.48 10.69 22.32
N GLY A 71 14.74 11.99 22.21
CA GLY A 71 15.34 12.58 21.01
C GLY A 71 14.59 13.82 20.51
N PRO A 72 14.98 14.36 19.35
CA PRO A 72 14.32 15.54 18.78
C PRO A 72 12.88 15.22 18.37
N SER A 73 11.95 16.08 18.75
CA SER A 73 10.54 15.92 18.38
C SER A 73 10.33 16.18 16.89
N LEU A 74 9.72 15.22 16.20
CA LEU A 74 9.34 15.34 14.80
C LEU A 74 7.97 16.03 14.66
N THR A 75 7.88 17.27 15.17
CA THR A 75 6.63 18.04 15.11
C THR A 75 6.89 19.46 14.66
N VAL A 76 6.00 19.99 13.83
CA VAL A 76 6.00 21.41 13.45
C VAL A 76 5.65 22.30 14.67
N TYR A 77 4.91 21.75 15.63
CA TYR A 77 4.53 22.47 16.87
C TYR A 77 5.69 22.74 17.84
N THR A 78 6.89 22.25 17.55
CA THR A 78 8.08 22.67 18.32
C THR A 78 8.35 24.15 18.25
N PHE A 79 7.91 24.81 17.16
CA PHE A 79 8.11 26.26 16.95
C PHE A 79 6.95 27.11 17.46
N SER A 80 5.73 26.60 17.35
CA SER A 80 4.50 27.25 17.82
C SER A 80 3.36 26.26 17.78
N ALA A 81 2.46 26.33 18.76
CA ALA A 81 1.17 25.63 18.77
C ALA A 81 0.00 26.65 18.85
N ASP A 82 0.17 27.80 18.25
CA ASP A 82 -0.89 28.79 18.08
C ASP A 82 -1.95 28.33 17.06
N THR A 83 -3.03 29.08 16.96
CA THR A 83 -4.15 28.81 16.06
C THR A 83 -3.71 28.74 14.59
N ALA A 84 -2.70 29.54 14.19
CA ALA A 84 -2.19 29.56 12.81
C ALA A 84 -1.42 28.28 12.50
N ALA A 85 -0.55 27.81 13.40
CA ALA A 85 0.18 26.56 13.26
C ALA A 85 -0.77 25.34 13.22
N ILE A 86 -1.79 25.30 14.08
CA ILE A 86 -2.83 24.28 14.06
C ILE A 86 -3.59 24.31 12.74
N GLY A 87 -3.97 25.49 12.25
CA GLY A 87 -4.62 25.69 10.96
C GLY A 87 -3.77 25.20 9.78
N LEU A 88 -2.47 25.48 9.79
CA LEU A 88 -1.52 25.03 8.77
C LEU A 88 -1.42 23.50 8.73
N ILE A 89 -1.19 22.85 9.87
CA ILE A 89 -1.06 21.39 9.94
C ILE A 89 -2.35 20.70 9.50
N ARG A 90 -3.49 21.22 9.91
CA ARG A 90 -4.80 20.76 9.48
C ARG A 90 -5.00 20.92 7.97
N GLY A 91 -4.64 22.09 7.45
CA GLY A 91 -4.69 22.37 6.00
C GLY A 91 -3.82 21.43 5.19
N LEU A 92 -2.58 21.17 5.64
CA LEU A 92 -1.69 20.18 5.02
C LEU A 92 -2.32 18.78 4.97
N GLY A 93 -2.92 18.35 6.08
CA GLY A 93 -3.59 17.05 6.14
C GLY A 93 -4.78 16.95 5.18
N VAL A 94 -5.62 18.01 5.09
CA VAL A 94 -6.77 18.06 4.15
C VAL A 94 -6.29 18.07 2.70
N VAL A 95 -5.37 18.95 2.33
CA VAL A 95 -4.83 19.05 0.97
C VAL A 95 -4.15 17.73 0.58
N GLY A 96 -3.36 17.16 1.50
CA GLY A 96 -2.73 15.86 1.30
C GLY A 96 -3.75 14.73 1.12
N GLY A 97 -4.76 14.65 2.00
CA GLY A 97 -5.83 13.66 1.91
C GLY A 97 -6.59 13.72 0.58
N LEU A 98 -6.99 14.92 0.16
CA LEU A 98 -7.62 15.16 -1.15
C LEU A 98 -6.68 14.79 -2.30
N GLY A 99 -5.42 15.18 -2.23
CA GLY A 99 -4.40 14.83 -3.22
C GLY A 99 -4.21 13.31 -3.33
N MET A 100 -4.22 12.59 -2.21
CA MET A 100 -4.17 11.13 -2.19
C MET A 100 -5.43 10.51 -2.79
N CYS A 101 -6.62 10.99 -2.46
CA CYS A 101 -7.86 10.49 -3.05
C CYS A 101 -7.86 10.67 -4.57
N LEU A 102 -7.54 11.86 -5.05
CA LEU A 102 -7.58 12.23 -6.47
C LEU A 102 -6.35 11.77 -7.27
N GLY A 103 -5.31 11.29 -6.60
CA GLY A 103 -4.04 10.91 -7.23
C GLY A 103 -3.32 12.08 -7.89
N ILE A 104 -3.43 13.27 -7.30
CA ILE A 104 -2.74 14.48 -7.70
C ILE A 104 -1.45 14.58 -6.89
N LEU A 105 -0.29 14.61 -7.56
CA LEU A 105 1.03 14.66 -6.91
C LEU A 105 1.12 13.70 -5.69
N PRO A 106 0.79 12.39 -5.83
CA PRO A 106 0.49 11.52 -4.71
C PRO A 106 1.64 11.36 -3.72
N ARG A 107 2.88 11.55 -4.13
CA ARG A 107 4.05 11.52 -3.23
C ARG A 107 4.07 12.75 -2.31
N CYS A 108 3.87 13.93 -2.87
CA CYS A 108 3.79 15.18 -2.10
C CYS A 108 2.56 15.14 -1.19
N ALA A 109 1.42 14.65 -1.69
CA ALA A 109 0.20 14.48 -0.92
C ALA A 109 0.42 13.54 0.27
N ALA A 110 1.09 12.41 0.08
CA ALA A 110 1.45 11.49 1.16
C ALA A 110 2.41 12.14 2.18
N ALA A 111 3.36 12.96 1.74
CA ALA A 111 4.24 13.72 2.62
C ALA A 111 3.49 14.75 3.46
N CYS A 112 2.51 15.46 2.88
CA CYS A 112 1.66 16.40 3.61
C CYS A 112 0.83 15.68 4.69
N VAL A 113 0.22 14.52 4.36
CA VAL A 113 -0.52 13.70 5.32
C VAL A 113 0.41 13.19 6.42
N TRP A 114 1.56 12.63 6.04
CA TRP A 114 2.53 12.11 7.00
C TRP A 114 3.00 13.20 7.99
N LEU A 115 3.32 14.39 7.48
CA LEU A 115 3.75 15.51 8.30
C LEU A 115 2.63 15.98 9.24
N SER A 116 1.40 16.06 8.75
CA SER A 116 0.23 16.46 9.55
C SER A 116 0.01 15.47 10.71
N ILE A 117 -0.09 14.16 10.40
CA ILE A 117 -0.33 13.12 11.42
C ILE A 117 0.84 13.06 12.41
N THR A 118 2.08 13.09 11.91
CA THR A 118 3.26 13.06 12.77
C THR A 118 3.28 14.25 13.73
N SER A 119 2.96 15.43 13.24
CA SER A 119 2.96 16.66 14.04
C SER A 119 1.98 16.58 15.19
N TYR A 120 0.71 16.26 14.96
CA TYR A 120 -0.25 16.19 16.06
C TYR A 120 0.02 15.00 17.00
N SER A 121 0.48 13.86 16.47
CA SER A 121 0.83 12.70 17.30
C SER A 121 1.99 12.96 18.24
N TRP A 122 2.98 13.75 17.83
CA TRP A 122 4.10 14.13 18.66
C TRP A 122 3.75 15.27 19.63
N ARG A 123 2.85 16.17 19.23
CA ARG A 123 2.41 17.27 20.09
C ARG A 123 1.57 16.78 21.28
N ASN A 124 0.70 15.79 21.04
CA ASN A 124 -0.12 15.22 22.10
C ASN A 124 -0.29 13.70 21.93
N PRO A 125 0.51 12.91 22.65
CA PRO A 125 0.43 11.46 22.59
C PRO A 125 -0.86 10.87 23.21
N LEU A 126 -1.61 11.66 24.01
CA LEU A 126 -2.84 11.19 24.67
C LEU A 126 -3.99 10.95 23.67
N ILE A 127 -3.98 11.63 22.52
CA ILE A 127 -4.99 11.46 21.48
C ILE A 127 -4.60 10.41 20.43
N LEU A 128 -3.38 9.83 20.56
CA LEU A 128 -2.86 8.88 19.60
C LEU A 128 -3.50 7.51 19.79
N HIS A 129 -4.03 6.94 18.71
CA HIS A 129 -4.48 5.56 18.69
C HIS A 129 -3.72 4.73 17.63
N SER A 130 -3.86 3.40 17.70
CA SER A 130 -3.13 2.47 16.82
C SER A 130 -3.41 2.71 15.33
N GLY A 131 -4.59 3.21 14.98
CA GLY A 131 -4.93 3.58 13.60
C GLY A 131 -4.08 4.72 13.06
N ASP A 132 -3.80 5.75 13.88
CA ASP A 132 -2.91 6.86 13.50
C ASP A 132 -1.48 6.39 13.29
N ALA A 133 -1.00 5.47 14.13
CA ALA A 133 0.33 4.88 13.96
C ALA A 133 0.45 4.13 12.63
N LEU A 134 -0.55 3.32 12.27
CA LEU A 134 -0.60 2.62 10.99
C LEU A 134 -0.71 3.58 9.80
N LEU A 135 -1.57 4.59 9.91
CA LEU A 135 -1.78 5.60 8.87
C LEU A 135 -0.48 6.38 8.62
N ARG A 136 0.24 6.74 9.69
CA ARG A 136 1.55 7.42 9.64
C ARG A 136 2.61 6.56 8.96
N ILE A 137 2.74 5.28 9.34
CA ILE A 137 3.67 4.35 8.71
C ILE A 137 3.33 4.15 7.24
N ALA A 138 2.07 3.94 6.91
CA ALA A 138 1.63 3.71 5.56
C ALA A 138 1.88 4.93 4.66
N THR A 139 1.54 6.12 5.11
CA THR A 139 1.75 7.36 4.34
C THR A 139 3.24 7.66 4.15
N PHE A 140 4.10 7.36 5.13
CA PHE A 140 5.56 7.45 4.97
C PHE A 140 6.06 6.60 3.80
N PHE A 141 5.67 5.34 3.69
CA PHE A 141 6.10 4.50 2.58
C PHE A 141 5.47 4.93 1.24
N LEU A 142 4.27 5.52 1.25
CA LEU A 142 3.66 6.06 0.04
C LEU A 142 4.38 7.28 -0.54
N ILE A 143 5.17 8.02 0.25
CA ILE A 143 6.03 9.11 -0.24
C ILE A 143 6.98 8.60 -1.34
N PHE A 144 7.46 7.37 -1.20
CA PHE A 144 8.41 6.77 -2.13
C PHE A 144 7.74 5.92 -3.22
N ALA A 145 6.45 5.67 -3.11
CA ALA A 145 5.72 4.78 -4.00
C ALA A 145 5.20 5.49 -5.26
N ARG A 146 5.18 4.78 -6.40
CA ARG A 146 4.51 5.24 -7.62
C ARG A 146 3.05 4.79 -7.59
N THR A 147 2.18 5.65 -7.10
CA THR A 147 0.74 5.34 -6.95
C THR A 147 -0.16 6.08 -7.94
N ASP A 148 0.41 6.89 -8.82
CA ASP A 148 -0.28 7.67 -9.85
C ASP A 148 -0.67 6.87 -11.10
N ALA A 149 -0.21 5.62 -11.20
CA ALA A 149 -0.46 4.76 -12.35
C ALA A 149 -1.95 4.40 -12.56
N VAL A 150 -2.75 4.40 -11.49
CA VAL A 150 -4.19 4.14 -11.52
C VAL A 150 -4.94 5.07 -10.57
N LEU A 151 -6.25 5.23 -10.77
CA LEU A 151 -7.12 6.07 -9.94
C LEU A 151 -6.56 7.49 -9.75
N SER A 152 -6.01 8.06 -10.82
CA SER A 152 -5.42 9.40 -10.83
C SER A 152 -6.22 10.31 -11.77
N LEU A 153 -6.74 11.41 -11.23
CA LEU A 153 -7.50 12.40 -12.00
C LEU A 153 -6.69 12.98 -13.17
N PRO A 154 -5.41 13.38 -12.98
CA PRO A 154 -4.58 13.85 -14.09
C PRO A 154 -4.40 12.78 -15.18
N ARG A 155 -4.26 11.50 -14.80
CA ARG A 155 -4.16 10.41 -15.77
C ARG A 155 -5.48 10.16 -16.50
N TRP A 156 -6.58 10.21 -15.78
CA TRP A 156 -7.92 10.06 -16.37
C TRP A 156 -8.22 11.18 -17.37
N LEU A 157 -7.88 12.43 -17.04
CA LEU A 157 -8.04 13.57 -17.96
C LEU A 157 -7.17 13.42 -19.21
N ARG A 158 -5.90 13.00 -19.05
CA ARG A 158 -5.01 12.70 -20.18
C ARG A 158 -5.57 11.58 -21.05
N ARG A 159 -6.02 10.49 -20.43
CA ARG A 159 -6.60 9.35 -21.15
C ARG A 159 -7.86 9.72 -21.91
N ARG A 160 -8.73 10.55 -21.36
CA ARG A 160 -9.91 11.06 -22.10
C ARG A 160 -9.49 11.81 -23.37
N ARG A 161 -8.47 12.63 -23.30
CA ARG A 161 -7.92 13.33 -24.48
C ARG A 161 -7.32 12.35 -25.49
N SER A 162 -6.64 11.30 -25.04
CA SER A 162 -6.03 10.28 -25.91
C SER A 162 -7.05 9.30 -26.51
N LEU A 163 -8.16 9.03 -25.85
CA LEU A 163 -9.24 8.20 -26.39
C LEU A 163 -9.90 8.87 -27.61
N VAL A 164 -9.94 10.20 -27.65
CA VAL A 164 -10.34 10.96 -28.85
C VAL A 164 -9.37 10.71 -30.00
N ALA A 165 -8.11 10.33 -29.70
CA ALA A 165 -7.07 10.00 -30.66
C ALA A 165 -6.88 8.47 -30.90
N GLY A 166 -7.77 7.61 -30.36
CA GLY A 166 -7.76 6.16 -30.62
C GLY A 166 -6.70 5.33 -29.84
N ALA A 167 -5.97 5.93 -28.87
CA ALA A 167 -4.92 5.26 -28.13
C ALA A 167 -5.34 4.94 -26.67
N SER A 168 -5.41 3.66 -26.30
CA SER A 168 -5.66 3.23 -24.92
C SER A 168 -4.58 2.24 -24.48
N GLU A 169 -3.62 2.72 -23.70
CA GLU A 169 -2.61 1.87 -23.07
C GLU A 169 -3.03 1.41 -21.67
N PRO A 170 -2.78 0.12 -21.31
CA PRO A 170 -2.96 -0.35 -19.95
C PRO A 170 -2.00 0.38 -18.98
N PRO A 171 -2.33 0.43 -17.68
CA PRO A 171 -1.43 1.04 -16.71
C PRO A 171 -0.12 0.26 -16.62
N ALA A 172 1.01 0.96 -16.69
CA ALA A 172 2.32 0.36 -16.59
C ALA A 172 2.54 -0.26 -15.18
N PRO A 173 3.21 -1.43 -15.11
CA PRO A 173 3.61 -2.03 -13.84
C PRO A 173 4.47 -1.08 -13.01
N VAL A 174 4.43 -1.26 -11.68
CA VAL A 174 5.18 -0.44 -10.73
C VAL A 174 6.11 -1.31 -9.89
N PRO A 175 7.21 -0.75 -9.32
CA PRO A 175 8.08 -1.50 -8.41
C PRO A 175 7.30 -2.13 -7.26
N ALA A 176 7.58 -3.39 -6.94
CA ALA A 176 6.86 -4.14 -5.92
C ALA A 176 7.19 -3.70 -4.48
N TRP A 177 8.40 -3.19 -4.23
CA TRP A 177 8.93 -3.00 -2.89
C TRP A 177 8.04 -2.19 -1.94
N PRO A 178 7.34 -1.10 -2.36
CA PRO A 178 6.48 -0.37 -1.42
C PRO A 178 5.28 -1.21 -0.97
N GLN A 179 4.68 -1.95 -1.91
CA GLN A 179 3.59 -2.86 -1.60
C GLN A 179 4.06 -3.99 -0.68
N ARG A 180 5.27 -4.54 -0.92
CA ARG A 180 5.83 -5.63 -0.10
C ARG A 180 6.13 -5.21 1.33
N ILE A 181 6.72 -4.02 1.51
CA ILE A 181 6.97 -3.48 2.85
C ILE A 181 5.65 -3.29 3.62
N LEU A 182 4.63 -2.74 2.99
CA LEU A 182 3.33 -2.56 3.63
C LEU A 182 2.64 -3.90 3.94
N GLN A 183 2.77 -4.91 3.07
CA GLN A 183 2.30 -6.26 3.35
C GLN A 183 3.02 -6.87 4.56
N LEU A 184 4.35 -6.74 4.61
CA LEU A 184 5.15 -7.21 5.75
C LEU A 184 4.82 -6.43 7.03
N GLN A 185 4.58 -5.12 6.95
CA GLN A 185 4.17 -4.31 8.09
C GLN A 185 2.89 -4.84 8.73
N LEU A 186 1.89 -5.22 7.93
CA LEU A 186 0.68 -5.84 8.46
C LEU A 186 0.96 -7.20 9.10
N CYS A 187 1.77 -8.03 8.47
CA CYS A 187 2.17 -9.34 9.02
C CYS A 187 2.91 -9.19 10.36
N ILE A 188 3.83 -8.21 10.45
CA ILE A 188 4.56 -7.90 11.67
C ILE A 188 3.61 -7.41 12.76
N LEU A 189 2.65 -6.56 12.43
CA LEU A 189 1.65 -6.07 13.37
C LEU A 189 0.89 -7.23 14.00
N TYR A 190 0.29 -8.11 13.19
CA TYR A 190 -0.47 -9.26 13.69
C TYR A 190 0.40 -10.22 14.49
N LEU A 191 1.61 -10.50 14.02
CA LEU A 191 2.53 -11.37 14.75
C LEU A 191 2.90 -10.78 16.11
N ALA A 192 3.28 -9.50 16.14
CA ALA A 192 3.70 -8.83 17.36
C ALA A 192 2.53 -8.74 18.38
N THR A 193 1.32 -8.37 17.93
CA THR A 193 0.14 -8.30 18.79
C THR A 193 -0.29 -9.66 19.28
N GLY A 194 -0.28 -10.69 18.43
CA GLY A 194 -0.62 -12.06 18.81
C GLY A 194 0.38 -12.65 19.81
N VAL A 195 1.69 -12.45 19.59
CA VAL A 195 2.73 -12.87 20.54
C VAL A 195 2.58 -12.14 21.88
N TRP A 196 2.43 -10.82 21.86
CA TRP A 196 2.23 -10.03 23.07
C TRP A 196 0.99 -10.49 23.86
N LYS A 197 -0.14 -10.66 23.18
CA LYS A 197 -1.38 -11.15 23.78
C LYS A 197 -1.19 -12.53 24.39
N SER A 198 -0.50 -13.45 23.71
CA SER A 198 -0.32 -14.84 24.20
C SER A 198 0.43 -14.95 25.53
N THR A 199 1.14 -13.89 25.96
CA THR A 199 1.83 -13.85 27.25
C THR A 199 0.94 -13.36 28.40
N GLY A 200 -0.23 -12.77 28.10
CA GLY A 200 -1.15 -12.25 29.11
C GLY A 200 -2.04 -13.35 29.74
N PRO A 201 -2.22 -13.37 31.09
CA PRO A 201 -3.01 -14.39 31.77
C PRO A 201 -4.44 -14.52 31.22
N ALA A 202 -5.14 -13.40 31.02
CA ALA A 202 -6.51 -13.39 30.49
C ALA A 202 -6.62 -13.92 29.05
N TRP A 203 -5.55 -13.84 28.26
CA TRP A 203 -5.49 -14.46 26.94
C TRP A 203 -5.26 -15.96 27.00
N GLN A 204 -4.51 -16.43 28.01
CA GLN A 204 -4.22 -17.84 28.22
C GLN A 204 -5.45 -18.60 28.77
N ASP A 205 -6.18 -18.02 29.71
CA ASP A 205 -7.40 -18.62 30.28
C ASP A 205 -8.65 -18.41 29.43
N GLY A 206 -8.57 -17.54 28.39
CA GLY A 206 -9.65 -17.26 27.44
C GLY A 206 -10.65 -16.21 27.90
N SER A 207 -10.36 -15.43 28.95
CA SER A 207 -11.27 -14.41 29.47
C SER A 207 -11.11 -13.02 28.85
N ALA A 208 -9.99 -12.77 28.13
CA ALA A 208 -9.61 -11.43 27.67
C ALA A 208 -10.70 -10.69 26.89
N VAL A 209 -11.29 -11.32 25.87
CA VAL A 209 -12.34 -10.68 25.08
C VAL A 209 -13.59 -10.43 25.89
N GLY A 210 -13.99 -11.37 26.75
CA GLY A 210 -15.14 -11.20 27.65
C GLY A 210 -14.96 -10.00 28.61
N ILE A 211 -13.76 -9.79 29.13
CA ILE A 211 -13.43 -8.64 29.97
C ILE A 211 -13.60 -7.34 29.15
N VAL A 212 -13.01 -7.27 27.95
CA VAL A 212 -13.10 -6.07 27.10
C VAL A 212 -14.55 -5.77 26.71
N LEU A 213 -15.35 -6.77 26.39
CA LEU A 213 -16.77 -6.59 26.05
C LEU A 213 -17.63 -6.09 27.21
N GLN A 214 -17.18 -6.19 28.45
CA GLN A 214 -17.85 -5.67 29.64
C GLN A 214 -17.40 -4.25 30.02
N MET A 215 -16.36 -3.71 29.37
CA MET A 215 -15.88 -2.34 29.58
C MET A 215 -16.74 -1.34 28.81
N GLY A 216 -17.74 -0.73 29.45
CA GLY A 216 -18.76 0.13 28.82
C GLY A 216 -18.19 1.29 28.02
N GLU A 217 -17.04 1.83 28.41
CA GLU A 217 -16.33 2.90 27.70
C GLU A 217 -15.85 2.53 26.28
N PHE A 218 -15.62 1.23 26.04
CA PHE A 218 -15.24 0.72 24.73
C PHE A 218 -16.43 0.18 23.92
N GLN A 219 -17.60 0.01 24.53
CA GLN A 219 -18.77 -0.51 23.81
C GLN A 219 -19.32 0.53 22.84
N ARG A 220 -19.57 0.14 21.59
CA ARG A 220 -20.27 0.95 20.61
C ARG A 220 -21.78 0.76 20.70
N PHE A 221 -22.21 -0.48 20.91
CA PHE A 221 -23.60 -0.89 21.04
C PHE A 221 -23.76 -1.87 22.20
N SER A 222 -24.97 -2.09 22.67
CA SER A 222 -25.23 -3.13 23.67
C SER A 222 -24.77 -4.50 23.16
N ILE A 223 -23.95 -5.16 23.97
CA ILE A 223 -23.44 -6.50 23.64
C ILE A 223 -24.50 -7.53 24.00
N PRO A 224 -24.91 -8.42 23.07
CA PRO A 224 -25.84 -9.51 23.36
C PRO A 224 -25.30 -10.43 24.45
N ASP A 225 -26.18 -10.85 25.40
CA ASP A 225 -25.79 -11.69 26.55
C ASP A 225 -25.08 -12.99 26.13
N ILE A 226 -25.44 -13.56 24.99
CA ILE A 226 -24.79 -14.77 24.47
C ILE A 226 -23.27 -14.58 24.26
N LEU A 227 -22.82 -13.39 23.92
CA LEU A 227 -21.40 -13.06 23.74
C LEU A 227 -20.67 -12.80 25.06
N LEU A 228 -21.42 -12.54 26.13
CA LEU A 228 -20.87 -12.33 27.49
C LEU A 228 -20.69 -13.63 28.26
N THR A 229 -21.11 -14.77 27.71
CA THR A 229 -20.95 -16.06 28.34
C THR A 229 -19.47 -16.50 28.41
N PRO A 230 -19.04 -17.25 29.43
CA PRO A 230 -17.66 -17.74 29.55
C PRO A 230 -17.21 -18.57 28.33
N VAL A 231 -18.13 -19.31 27.70
CA VAL A 231 -17.84 -20.11 26.50
C VAL A 231 -17.55 -19.18 25.31
N ALA A 232 -18.42 -18.19 25.06
CA ALA A 232 -18.22 -17.22 23.98
C ALA A 232 -16.92 -16.42 24.18
N SER A 233 -16.65 -15.98 25.41
CA SER A 233 -15.39 -15.31 25.75
C SER A 233 -14.16 -16.13 25.34
N ARG A 234 -14.11 -17.41 25.71
CA ARG A 234 -13.00 -18.30 25.34
C ARG A 234 -12.88 -18.49 23.84
N VAL A 235 -14.00 -18.73 23.15
CA VAL A 235 -14.01 -18.89 21.69
C VAL A 235 -13.49 -17.63 21.00
N LEU A 236 -13.98 -16.45 21.38
CA LEU A 236 -13.55 -15.18 20.81
C LEU A 236 -12.09 -14.86 21.11
N THR A 237 -11.64 -15.12 22.33
CA THR A 237 -10.25 -14.89 22.76
C THR A 237 -9.27 -15.76 21.97
N TRP A 238 -9.51 -17.07 21.93
CA TRP A 238 -8.58 -17.98 21.25
C TRP A 238 -8.67 -17.91 19.74
N SER A 239 -9.84 -17.61 19.16
CA SER A 239 -9.96 -17.35 17.72
C SER A 239 -9.22 -16.08 17.31
N THR A 240 -9.21 -15.04 18.16
CA THR A 240 -8.41 -13.84 17.96
C THR A 240 -6.91 -14.18 17.89
N LEU A 241 -6.40 -14.92 18.88
CA LEU A 241 -5.00 -15.36 18.89
C LEU A 241 -4.66 -16.22 17.68
N ALA A 242 -5.51 -17.19 17.36
CA ALA A 242 -5.30 -18.08 16.22
C ALA A 242 -5.27 -17.29 14.90
N PHE A 243 -6.14 -16.30 14.75
CA PHE A 243 -6.15 -15.42 13.57
C PHE A 243 -4.88 -14.56 13.51
N GLU A 244 -4.53 -13.85 14.58
CA GLU A 244 -3.38 -12.94 14.58
C GLU A 244 -2.05 -13.68 14.37
N LEU A 245 -1.85 -14.84 15.00
CA LEU A 245 -0.65 -15.65 14.81
C LEU A 245 -0.64 -16.40 13.48
N GLY A 246 -1.81 -16.77 12.96
CA GLY A 246 -1.95 -17.50 11.70
C GLY A 246 -1.87 -16.63 10.46
N PHE A 247 -2.38 -15.39 10.52
CA PHE A 247 -2.44 -14.47 9.38
C PHE A 247 -1.10 -14.30 8.65
N PRO A 248 0.04 -14.04 9.34
CA PRO A 248 1.33 -13.83 8.70
C PRO A 248 1.83 -15.01 7.86
N LEU A 249 1.38 -16.20 8.17
CA LEU A 249 1.74 -17.43 7.44
C LEU A 249 0.74 -17.76 6.34
N LEU A 250 -0.55 -17.62 6.63
CA LEU A 250 -1.64 -18.11 5.79
C LEU A 250 -2.03 -17.14 4.66
N VAL A 251 -1.68 -15.86 4.75
CA VAL A 251 -2.03 -14.85 3.73
C VAL A 251 -1.21 -14.98 2.44
N TRP A 252 -0.04 -15.64 2.46
CA TRP A 252 0.86 -15.71 1.31
C TRP A 252 0.47 -16.78 0.29
N PRO A 253 0.06 -18.01 0.67
CA PRO A 253 -0.37 -19.02 -0.28
C PRO A 253 -1.62 -18.56 -1.04
N ARG A 254 -1.57 -18.60 -2.38
CA ARG A 254 -2.65 -18.08 -3.24
C ARG A 254 -4.02 -18.68 -2.95
N ARG A 255 -4.06 -19.99 -2.58
CA ARG A 255 -5.31 -20.70 -2.29
C ARG A 255 -5.95 -20.25 -0.97
N LEU A 256 -5.14 -19.90 0.03
CA LEU A 256 -5.59 -19.50 1.36
C LEU A 256 -5.80 -17.99 1.48
N ARG A 257 -5.20 -17.21 0.61
CA ARG A 257 -5.21 -15.75 0.68
C ARG A 257 -6.61 -15.15 0.80
N LEU A 258 -7.48 -15.45 -0.16
CA LEU A 258 -8.84 -14.89 -0.15
C LEU A 258 -9.66 -15.35 1.06
N PRO A 259 -9.73 -16.65 1.42
CA PRO A 259 -10.33 -17.09 2.68
C PRO A 259 -9.81 -16.35 3.92
N VAL A 260 -8.49 -16.21 4.06
CA VAL A 260 -7.87 -15.51 5.20
C VAL A 260 -8.26 -14.04 5.25
N LEU A 261 -8.26 -13.35 4.10
CA LEU A 261 -8.71 -11.96 4.01
C LEU A 261 -10.20 -11.81 4.35
N CYS A 262 -11.06 -12.74 3.92
CA CYS A 262 -12.48 -12.74 4.27
C CYS A 262 -12.70 -12.96 5.76
N VAL A 263 -11.98 -13.92 6.38
CA VAL A 263 -12.01 -14.13 7.83
C VAL A 263 -11.54 -12.88 8.57
N GLY A 264 -10.44 -12.26 8.10
CA GLY A 264 -9.94 -11.01 8.68
C GLY A 264 -10.93 -9.85 8.55
N LEU A 265 -11.61 -9.74 7.41
CA LEU A 265 -12.63 -8.71 7.22
C LEU A 265 -13.82 -8.93 8.17
N ALA A 266 -14.30 -10.16 8.32
CA ALA A 266 -15.35 -10.51 9.27
C ALA A 266 -14.92 -10.25 10.72
N PHE A 267 -13.68 -10.59 11.08
CA PHE A 267 -13.08 -10.34 12.39
C PHE A 267 -13.08 -8.82 12.70
N HIS A 268 -12.57 -7.99 11.78
CA HIS A 268 -12.53 -6.54 11.97
C HIS A 268 -13.92 -5.89 11.93
N ALA A 269 -14.84 -6.41 11.12
CA ALA A 269 -16.24 -5.97 11.12
C ALA A 269 -16.93 -6.28 12.45
N GLY A 270 -16.65 -7.46 13.05
CA GLY A 270 -17.11 -7.81 14.38
C GLY A 270 -16.57 -6.88 15.46
N LEU A 271 -15.26 -6.57 15.42
CA LEU A 271 -14.65 -5.62 16.35
C LEU A 271 -15.21 -4.20 16.17
N GLU A 272 -15.43 -3.75 14.94
CA GLU A 272 -16.03 -2.44 14.64
C GLU A 272 -17.46 -2.34 15.16
N TRP A 273 -18.22 -3.43 15.11
CA TRP A 273 -19.56 -3.48 15.66
C TRP A 273 -19.56 -3.50 17.20
N MET A 274 -18.66 -4.27 17.82
CA MET A 274 -18.62 -4.43 19.28
C MET A 274 -17.94 -3.27 19.99
N LEU A 275 -16.86 -2.73 19.40
CA LEU A 275 -15.96 -1.81 20.09
C LEU A 275 -15.84 -0.46 19.38
N ASN A 276 -15.83 0.60 20.17
CA ASN A 276 -15.57 1.95 19.68
C ASN A 276 -14.05 2.23 19.67
N VAL A 277 -13.36 1.70 18.68
CA VAL A 277 -11.90 1.87 18.50
C VAL A 277 -11.59 2.81 17.31
N GLN A 278 -12.47 3.74 17.06
CA GLN A 278 -12.36 4.78 16.04
C GLN A 278 -12.05 4.21 14.64
N LEU A 279 -11.08 4.78 13.91
CA LEU A 279 -10.76 4.40 12.54
C LEU A 279 -9.76 3.24 12.43
N PHE A 280 -9.38 2.59 13.53
CA PHE A 280 -8.38 1.53 13.53
C PHE A 280 -8.75 0.36 12.60
N GLN A 281 -10.00 -0.11 12.69
CA GLN A 281 -10.47 -1.24 11.89
C GLN A 281 -10.46 -0.91 10.38
N TRP A 282 -10.85 0.31 10.03
CA TRP A 282 -10.85 0.79 8.66
C TRP A 282 -9.44 0.98 8.10
N THR A 283 -8.50 1.38 8.97
CA THR A 283 -7.09 1.53 8.57
C THR A 283 -6.46 0.16 8.34
N ILE A 284 -6.69 -0.80 9.23
CA ILE A 284 -6.07 -2.13 9.10
C ILE A 284 -6.64 -2.90 7.89
N THR A 285 -7.96 -2.81 7.65
CA THR A 285 -8.59 -3.48 6.50
C THR A 285 -8.17 -2.88 5.17
N ALA A 286 -7.76 -1.61 5.13
CA ALA A 286 -7.14 -1.02 3.94
C ALA A 286 -5.93 -1.82 3.45
N PHE A 287 -5.09 -2.33 4.37
CA PHE A 287 -3.92 -3.13 4.01
C PHE A 287 -4.28 -4.44 3.30
N TYR A 288 -5.50 -4.96 3.47
CA TYR A 288 -5.94 -6.16 2.76
C TYR A 288 -6.00 -5.96 1.25
N LEU A 289 -6.26 -4.73 0.80
CA LEU A 289 -6.24 -4.38 -0.62
C LEU A 289 -4.89 -4.69 -1.28
N LEU A 290 -3.79 -4.58 -0.51
CA LEU A 290 -2.44 -4.84 -1.01
C LEU A 290 -2.19 -6.31 -1.34
N PHE A 291 -2.97 -7.24 -0.77
CA PHE A 291 -2.86 -8.68 -1.05
C PHE A 291 -3.75 -9.12 -2.22
N LEU A 292 -4.68 -8.27 -2.69
CA LEU A 292 -5.52 -8.58 -3.84
C LEU A 292 -4.66 -8.53 -5.12
N GLN A 293 -4.70 -9.59 -5.89
CA GLN A 293 -4.06 -9.64 -7.20
C GLN A 293 -5.16 -9.70 -8.26
N PRO A 294 -5.31 -8.66 -9.09
CA PRO A 294 -6.27 -8.69 -10.18
C PRO A 294 -5.96 -9.85 -11.15
N ALA A 295 -7.01 -10.52 -11.63
CA ALA A 295 -6.89 -11.71 -12.49
C ALA A 295 -6.12 -11.46 -13.80
N SER A 296 -6.11 -10.21 -14.28
CA SER A 296 -5.45 -9.78 -15.52
C SER A 296 -3.92 -9.63 -15.45
N GLY A 297 -3.29 -9.80 -14.26
CA GLY A 297 -1.85 -9.57 -14.08
C GLY A 297 -0.93 -10.65 -14.65
N ARG A 298 -1.47 -11.79 -15.12
CA ARG A 298 -0.62 -12.89 -15.64
C ARG A 298 -0.18 -12.70 -17.08
N SER A 299 -0.89 -11.89 -17.88
CA SER A 299 -0.64 -11.81 -19.34
C SER A 299 0.21 -10.60 -19.74
N ALA A 300 0.43 -9.62 -18.85
CA ALA A 300 1.11 -8.38 -19.21
C ALA A 300 2.61 -8.34 -18.89
N ILE A 301 3.15 -9.38 -18.21
CA ILE A 301 4.58 -9.50 -17.95
C ILE A 301 5.15 -10.57 -18.90
N ALA A 302 5.10 -10.29 -20.20
CA ALA A 302 6.03 -10.95 -21.10
C ALA A 302 7.45 -10.47 -20.75
N PRO A 303 8.43 -11.37 -20.56
CA PRO A 303 9.81 -10.95 -20.41
C PRO A 303 10.19 -10.08 -21.62
N PRO A 304 11.03 -9.05 -21.44
CA PRO A 304 11.53 -8.29 -22.57
C PRO A 304 12.08 -9.28 -23.58
N GLN A 305 11.52 -9.27 -24.78
CA GLN A 305 12.08 -10.02 -25.89
C GLN A 305 13.48 -9.46 -26.06
N HIS A 306 14.49 -10.24 -25.68
CA HIS A 306 15.85 -9.98 -26.11
C HIS A 306 15.76 -9.88 -27.64
N GLN A 307 15.90 -8.68 -28.16
CA GLN A 307 16.18 -8.47 -29.57
C GLN A 307 17.37 -9.36 -29.87
N ARG A 308 17.12 -10.43 -30.60
CA ARG A 308 18.21 -11.22 -31.19
C ARG A 308 19.04 -10.22 -31.97
N PRO A 309 20.38 -10.25 -31.83
CA PRO A 309 21.23 -9.47 -32.72
C PRO A 309 20.82 -9.84 -34.13
N VAL A 310 20.55 -8.87 -34.96
CA VAL A 310 20.41 -9.03 -36.40
C VAL A 310 21.81 -9.46 -36.84
N ASP A 311 21.99 -10.76 -37.06
CA ASP A 311 23.16 -11.29 -37.71
C ASP A 311 23.22 -10.64 -39.09
N GLY A 312 24.14 -9.69 -39.23
CA GLY A 312 24.49 -9.14 -40.51
C GLY A 312 25.02 -10.24 -41.39
N GLY A 313 24.16 -10.80 -42.22
CA GLY A 313 24.54 -11.69 -43.32
C GLY A 313 25.50 -10.93 -44.25
N ALA A 314 26.78 -11.06 -43.97
CA ALA A 314 27.83 -10.68 -44.91
C ALA A 314 27.73 -11.63 -46.09
N ASP A 315 27.25 -11.08 -47.20
CA ASP A 315 27.33 -11.66 -48.52
C ASP A 315 28.81 -11.95 -48.87
N ARG A 316 29.16 -13.25 -48.88
CA ARG A 316 30.42 -13.74 -49.42
C ARG A 316 30.10 -14.69 -50.56
N SER A 317 29.90 -14.09 -51.75
CA SER A 317 30.01 -14.84 -53.00
C SER A 317 30.69 -13.98 -54.10
N VAL A 318 32.00 -13.95 -54.01
CA VAL A 318 32.85 -13.61 -55.16
C VAL A 318 33.98 -14.61 -55.18
N ALA A 319 34.01 -15.40 -56.21
CA ALA A 319 35.11 -15.93 -56.98
C ALA A 319 34.97 -17.41 -57.34
N ALA A 320 34.64 -17.66 -58.57
CA ALA A 320 35.40 -18.61 -59.46
C ALA A 320 34.89 -18.49 -60.90
N ALA A 321 35.63 -17.85 -61.67
CA ALA A 321 36.32 -18.20 -62.91
C ALA A 321 35.60 -19.06 -63.96
N GLY A 322 35.60 -18.62 -65.21
CA GLY A 322 35.50 -19.49 -66.39
C GLY A 322 34.93 -18.79 -67.61
N SER A 323 35.71 -18.06 -68.34
CA SER A 323 35.99 -18.09 -69.77
C SER A 323 35.01 -18.87 -70.62
N ALA A 324 34.31 -18.24 -71.55
CA ALA A 324 34.22 -18.66 -72.99
C ALA A 324 33.54 -17.57 -73.85
N ALA A 325 34.22 -17.30 -74.92
CA ALA A 325 33.96 -16.36 -75.99
C ALA A 325 32.71 -16.68 -76.84
N ALA A 326 32.23 -15.70 -77.50
CA ALA A 326 31.92 -15.55 -78.91
C ALA A 326 30.64 -14.80 -79.26
N LYS A 327 30.86 -13.77 -79.87
CA LYS A 327 30.42 -13.16 -81.12
C LYS A 327 29.01 -12.58 -81.30
N PRO A 328 28.96 -11.52 -82.12
CA PRO A 328 27.82 -10.56 -82.14
C PRO A 328 26.97 -10.68 -83.47
N ALA A 329 25.95 -9.89 -83.50
CA ALA A 329 25.19 -9.28 -84.58
C ALA A 329 23.79 -9.91 -84.84
N PRO A 330 22.87 -9.21 -85.50
CA PRO A 330 22.86 -7.81 -85.86
C PRO A 330 21.51 -7.04 -85.60
N VAL A 331 21.62 -5.78 -85.72
CA VAL A 331 20.64 -4.73 -86.02
C VAL A 331 19.43 -5.13 -86.89
N ARG A 332 18.25 -4.69 -86.46
CA ARG A 332 17.24 -4.16 -87.39
C ARG A 332 16.40 -3.08 -86.72
N ALA A 333 16.46 -1.98 -87.39
CA ALA A 333 15.62 -0.83 -87.21
C ALA A 333 14.21 -1.03 -87.84
N SER A 334 13.32 -0.27 -87.43
CA SER A 334 12.31 0.52 -88.16
C SER A 334 11.09 0.74 -87.29
N SER A 335 10.80 1.85 -86.96
CA SER A 335 9.98 2.91 -87.57
C SER A 335 8.53 2.81 -87.04
N SER A 336 8.16 3.93 -86.45
CA SER A 336 7.09 4.80 -86.96
C SER A 336 5.67 4.53 -86.50
N THR A 337 5.09 5.41 -85.93
CA THR A 337 4.05 6.42 -86.17
C THR A 337 2.88 6.30 -85.19
N ALA A 338 2.68 7.39 -84.51
CA ALA A 338 1.53 8.23 -84.41
C ALA A 338 0.11 7.64 -84.28
N ALA A 339 -0.51 7.94 -83.22
CA ALA A 339 -1.71 8.75 -83.08
C ALA A 339 -1.98 9.05 -81.61
#